data_1bf686f6ba343eb1d6a6c51a3d9de0e9
#
_entry.id   1bf686f6ba343eb1d6a6c51a3d9de0e9
#
_cell.length_a   1.000
_cell.length_b   1.000
_cell.length_c   1.000
_cell.angle_alpha   90.00
_cell.angle_beta   90.00
_cell.angle_gamma   90.00
#
_symmetry.space_group_name_H-M   'P 1'
#
loop_
_entity.id
_entity.type
_entity.pdbx_description
1 polymer ?
#
loop_
_entity_poly.entity_id
_entity_poly.type
_entity_poly.pdbx_seq_one_letter_code
_entity_poly.pdbx_strand_id
1 'polypeptide(L)'
;LDSSVSAVLIQNCMVIAGIGTLVQLYPVWRIGSRLPIVMGISFTFLSLAIAIAGAHGMGTLIGAVIIGGLVEGTLGLFAKYWIKLIPPVVAATVVTAIGFSLLPVGANSFAGGQGAADFGSMNNWVVGSVTLLACLLCQIFAKGFLRSLSVLVGLLVGYILALFMGMIDFSGLSGLSIVALPKLLPFTPEFNIGAILSVVAVYLVSATETIGDTSALCNSALKRDPKTKEMGAAVCCDGFVSSVSGLFGCTPITSFSQNVGLAAMSGVVNRFTIAMGAIIMIIGGIFPAIGYVLTTIPQAVLGGC
;
A
#
# COMPACT_ATOMS: atom_id res chain seq x y z
N LEU A 1 9.18 -10.42 12.36
CA LEU A 1 8.36 -11.54 11.85
C LEU A 1 9.26 -12.51 11.09
N ASP A 2 8.97 -13.80 11.21
CA ASP A 2 9.66 -14.82 10.42
C ASP A 2 9.35 -14.66 8.92
N SER A 3 10.31 -15.03 8.06
CA SER A 3 10.16 -14.89 6.60
C SER A 3 8.93 -15.62 6.05
N SER A 4 8.57 -16.77 6.64
CA SER A 4 7.37 -17.55 6.28
C SER A 4 6.08 -16.79 6.59
N VAL A 5 6.01 -16.14 7.75
CA VAL A 5 4.84 -15.33 8.15
C VAL A 5 4.74 -14.09 7.27
N SER A 6 5.87 -13.43 6.99
CA SER A 6 5.92 -12.28 6.11
C SER A 6 5.43 -12.61 4.69
N ALA A 7 5.83 -13.77 4.15
CA ALA A 7 5.36 -14.24 2.84
C ALA A 7 3.84 -14.46 2.80
N VAL A 8 3.27 -15.06 3.85
CA VAL A 8 1.80 -15.24 3.98
C VAL A 8 1.08 -13.89 4.04
N LEU A 9 1.63 -12.91 4.78
CA LEU A 9 1.04 -11.58 4.85
C LEU A 9 1.08 -10.85 3.49
N ILE A 10 2.19 -10.95 2.76
CA ILE A 10 2.30 -10.38 1.42
C ILE A 10 1.28 -11.03 0.47
N GLN A 11 1.13 -12.35 0.51
CA GLN A 11 0.10 -13.06 -0.26
C GLN A 11 -1.30 -12.53 0.06
N ASN A 12 -1.65 -12.48 1.34
CA ASN A 12 -2.94 -11.99 1.79
C ASN A 12 -3.18 -10.56 1.29
N CYS A 13 -2.18 -9.69 1.44
CA CYS A 13 -2.25 -8.30 0.98
C CYS A 13 -2.49 -8.18 -0.53
N MET A 14 -1.78 -8.98 -1.34
CA MET A 14 -1.95 -8.98 -2.80
C MET A 14 -3.38 -9.41 -3.19
N VAL A 15 -3.89 -10.48 -2.58
CA VAL A 15 -5.24 -10.97 -2.88
C VAL A 15 -6.30 -9.95 -2.47
N ILE A 16 -6.22 -9.43 -1.24
CA ILE A 16 -7.22 -8.48 -0.73
C ILE A 16 -7.16 -7.14 -1.46
N ALA A 17 -5.97 -6.65 -1.80
CA ALA A 17 -5.82 -5.44 -2.62
C ALA A 17 -6.40 -5.62 -4.03
N GLY A 18 -6.20 -6.80 -4.63
CA GLY A 18 -6.83 -7.13 -5.91
C GLY A 18 -8.35 -7.19 -5.82
N ILE A 19 -8.91 -7.86 -4.80
CA ILE A 19 -10.36 -7.90 -4.55
C ILE A 19 -10.89 -6.49 -4.28
N GLY A 20 -10.23 -5.70 -3.43
CA GLY A 20 -10.59 -4.32 -3.14
C GLY A 20 -10.63 -3.46 -4.41
N THR A 21 -9.61 -3.60 -5.28
CA THR A 21 -9.57 -2.93 -6.57
C THR A 21 -10.76 -3.32 -7.44
N LEU A 22 -11.14 -4.60 -7.51
CA LEU A 22 -12.33 -5.04 -8.25
C LEU A 22 -13.63 -4.46 -7.68
N VAL A 23 -13.75 -4.40 -6.35
CA VAL A 23 -14.92 -3.76 -5.69
C VAL A 23 -14.95 -2.26 -5.98
N GLN A 24 -13.80 -1.59 -6.03
CA GLN A 24 -13.72 -0.17 -6.38
C GLN A 24 -14.18 0.10 -7.82
N LEU A 25 -13.79 -0.79 -8.76
CA LEU A 25 -14.16 -0.71 -10.18
C LEU A 25 -15.61 -1.12 -10.46
N TYR A 26 -16.07 -2.18 -9.79
CA TYR A 26 -17.38 -2.80 -9.94
C TYR A 26 -18.11 -2.82 -8.58
N PRO A 27 -18.74 -1.71 -8.21
CA PRO A 27 -19.30 -1.54 -6.87
C PRO A 27 -20.30 -2.60 -6.47
N VAL A 28 -20.20 -3.00 -5.20
CA VAL A 28 -21.22 -3.78 -4.54
C VAL A 28 -22.05 -2.82 -3.67
N TRP A 29 -23.31 -2.64 -4.02
CA TRP A 29 -24.24 -1.70 -3.37
C TRP A 29 -23.70 -0.25 -3.39
N ARG A 30 -23.23 0.30 -2.28
CA ARG A 30 -22.69 1.66 -2.15
C ARG A 30 -21.18 1.67 -1.94
N ILE A 31 -20.54 0.52 -1.93
CA ILE A 31 -19.10 0.32 -1.73
C ILE A 31 -18.44 0.28 -3.10
N GLY A 32 -17.54 1.23 -3.37
CA GLY A 32 -16.84 1.38 -4.63
C GLY A 32 -17.33 2.55 -5.48
N SER A 33 -16.38 3.26 -6.08
CA SER A 33 -16.62 4.54 -6.78
C SER A 33 -16.95 4.40 -8.27
N ARG A 34 -16.71 3.23 -8.88
CA ARG A 34 -16.70 3.00 -10.34
C ARG A 34 -15.58 3.74 -11.07
N LEU A 35 -14.60 4.23 -10.35
CA LEU A 35 -13.45 4.92 -10.92
C LEU A 35 -12.27 3.95 -11.10
N PRO A 36 -11.35 4.24 -12.03
CA PRO A 36 -10.15 3.43 -12.28
C PRO A 36 -9.11 3.65 -11.16
N ILE A 37 -9.49 3.34 -9.92
CA ILE A 37 -8.65 3.43 -8.73
C ILE A 37 -8.14 2.05 -8.39
N VAL A 38 -6.83 1.91 -8.23
CA VAL A 38 -6.18 0.71 -7.69
C VAL A 38 -6.07 0.86 -6.19
N MET A 39 -6.29 -0.22 -5.46
CA MET A 39 -6.13 -0.27 -4.02
C MET A 39 -4.84 -1.00 -3.65
N GLY A 40 -4.20 -0.56 -2.58
CA GLY A 40 -2.98 -1.15 -2.06
C GLY A 40 -2.80 -0.85 -0.57
N ILE A 41 -1.70 -1.38 0.01
CA ILE A 41 -1.37 -1.10 1.41
C ILE A 41 -1.10 0.39 1.58
N SER A 42 -1.77 0.98 2.57
CA SER A 42 -1.65 2.41 2.84
C SER A 42 -0.38 2.74 3.62
N PHE A 43 0.45 3.60 3.03
CA PHE A 43 1.64 4.14 3.71
C PHE A 43 1.29 5.08 4.86
N THR A 44 0.11 5.67 4.86
CA THR A 44 -0.41 6.57 5.91
C THR A 44 -0.42 5.90 7.27
N PHE A 45 -0.63 4.58 7.32
CA PHE A 45 -0.66 3.81 8.56
C PHE A 45 0.70 3.22 8.97
N LEU A 46 1.74 3.30 8.13
CA LEU A 46 2.97 2.54 8.32
C LEU A 46 3.66 2.85 9.64
N SER A 47 3.88 4.13 9.96
CA SER A 47 4.55 4.53 11.20
C SER A 47 3.77 4.11 12.45
N LEU A 48 2.43 4.27 12.42
CA LEU A 48 1.57 3.86 13.51
C LEU A 48 1.49 2.33 13.64
N ALA A 49 1.45 1.61 12.53
CA ALA A 49 1.43 0.15 12.52
C ALA A 49 2.72 -0.42 13.15
N ILE A 50 3.88 0.14 12.81
CA ILE A 50 5.17 -0.23 13.43
C ILE A 50 5.14 0.03 14.93
N ALA A 51 4.64 1.19 15.36
CA ALA A 51 4.57 1.54 16.78
C ALA A 51 3.64 0.62 17.57
N ILE A 52 2.43 0.35 17.06
CA ILE A 52 1.45 -0.53 17.74
C ILE A 52 1.95 -1.97 17.74
N ALA A 53 2.42 -2.50 16.61
CA ALA A 53 2.91 -3.87 16.52
C ALA A 53 4.14 -4.09 17.41
N GLY A 54 5.02 -3.09 17.53
CA GLY A 54 6.19 -3.14 18.40
C GLY A 54 5.86 -3.07 19.89
N ALA A 55 4.87 -2.28 20.29
CA ALA A 55 4.49 -2.08 21.68
C ALA A 55 3.48 -3.12 22.21
N HIS A 56 2.53 -3.53 21.38
CA HIS A 56 1.36 -4.33 21.80
C HIS A 56 1.16 -5.61 20.97
N GLY A 57 1.98 -5.84 19.96
CA GLY A 57 1.89 -7.02 19.08
C GLY A 57 0.94 -6.85 17.89
N MET A 58 1.02 -7.83 16.97
CA MET A 58 0.25 -7.84 15.72
C MET A 58 -1.25 -8.02 15.97
N GLY A 59 -1.66 -8.76 17.01
CA GLY A 59 -3.07 -8.96 17.35
C GLY A 59 -3.79 -7.66 17.64
N THR A 60 -3.17 -6.78 18.42
CA THR A 60 -3.70 -5.45 18.75
C THR A 60 -3.80 -4.55 17.52
N LEU A 61 -2.78 -4.58 16.64
CA LEU A 61 -2.83 -3.84 15.39
C LEU A 61 -4.02 -4.27 14.53
N ILE A 62 -4.19 -5.58 14.35
CA ILE A 62 -5.28 -6.14 13.55
C ILE A 62 -6.65 -5.79 14.12
N GLY A 63 -6.84 -5.92 15.44
CA GLY A 63 -8.08 -5.51 16.10
C GLY A 63 -8.41 -4.04 15.85
N ALA A 64 -7.40 -3.16 15.94
CA ALA A 64 -7.57 -1.74 15.68
C ALA A 64 -7.87 -1.45 14.18
N VAL A 65 -7.23 -2.16 13.24
CA VAL A 65 -7.49 -2.04 11.80
C VAL A 65 -8.93 -2.43 11.46
N ILE A 66 -9.43 -3.54 12.01
CA ILE A 66 -10.80 -4.00 11.76
C ILE A 66 -11.81 -2.94 12.21
N ILE A 67 -11.69 -2.45 13.44
CA ILE A 67 -12.63 -1.44 13.99
C ILE A 67 -12.49 -0.10 13.26
N GLY A 68 -11.25 0.36 13.05
CA GLY A 68 -10.98 1.62 12.35
C GLY A 68 -11.52 1.63 10.92
N GLY A 69 -11.35 0.53 10.19
CA GLY A 69 -11.91 0.38 8.85
C GLY A 69 -13.44 0.40 8.82
N LEU A 70 -14.12 -0.23 9.81
CA LEU A 70 -15.56 -0.11 9.95
C LEU A 70 -16.00 1.35 10.19
N VAL A 71 -15.25 2.09 10.98
CA VAL A 71 -15.51 3.53 11.22
C VAL A 71 -15.35 4.32 9.92
N GLU A 72 -14.23 4.15 9.19
CA GLU A 72 -14.01 4.84 7.90
C GLU A 72 -15.08 4.46 6.87
N GLY A 73 -15.41 3.17 6.75
CA GLY A 73 -16.46 2.70 5.84
C GLY A 73 -17.82 3.35 6.12
N THR A 74 -18.19 3.47 7.40
CA THR A 74 -19.41 4.17 7.80
C THR A 74 -19.33 5.67 7.52
N LEU A 75 -18.19 6.31 7.76
CA LEU A 75 -17.97 7.71 7.37
C LEU A 75 -18.16 7.91 5.86
N GLY A 76 -17.67 6.99 5.03
CA GLY A 76 -17.89 7.02 3.60
C GLY A 76 -19.38 7.00 3.19
N LEU A 77 -20.22 6.23 3.90
CA LEU A 77 -21.66 6.22 3.65
C LEU A 77 -22.33 7.58 3.91
N PHE A 78 -21.82 8.33 4.87
CA PHE A 78 -22.29 9.66 5.25
C PHE A 78 -21.47 10.82 4.66
N ALA A 79 -20.62 10.55 3.68
CA ALA A 79 -19.68 11.50 3.09
C ALA A 79 -20.32 12.81 2.61
N LYS A 80 -21.56 12.76 2.11
CA LYS A 80 -22.28 13.97 1.65
C LYS A 80 -22.38 15.10 2.67
N TYR A 81 -22.28 14.78 3.98
CA TYR A 81 -22.44 15.76 5.05
C TYR A 81 -21.12 16.45 5.41
N TRP A 82 -20.00 15.75 5.32
CA TRP A 82 -18.71 16.24 5.80
C TRP A 82 -17.66 16.49 4.69
N ILE A 83 -17.81 15.90 3.50
CA ILE A 83 -16.85 16.06 2.40
C ILE A 83 -16.63 17.52 2.00
N LYS A 84 -17.67 18.37 2.17
CA LYS A 84 -17.58 19.81 1.89
C LYS A 84 -16.65 20.55 2.84
N LEU A 85 -16.31 19.95 3.99
CA LEU A 85 -15.37 20.52 4.96
C LEU A 85 -13.91 20.30 4.57
N ILE A 86 -13.65 19.47 3.53
CA ILE A 86 -12.31 19.14 3.07
C ILE A 86 -12.06 19.78 1.70
N PRO A 87 -11.55 21.01 1.67
CA PRO A 87 -11.11 21.61 0.41
C PRO A 87 -9.85 20.91 -0.12
N PRO A 88 -9.58 20.96 -1.44
CA PRO A 88 -8.44 20.29 -2.07
C PRO A 88 -7.08 20.61 -1.43
N VAL A 89 -6.92 21.83 -0.89
CA VAL A 89 -5.68 22.25 -0.21
C VAL A 89 -5.43 21.43 1.05
N VAL A 90 -6.47 21.04 1.79
CA VAL A 90 -6.33 20.19 2.99
C VAL A 90 -5.84 18.80 2.58
N ALA A 91 -6.42 18.20 1.54
CA ALA A 91 -5.99 16.91 1.03
C ALA A 91 -4.52 16.96 0.57
N ALA A 92 -4.11 17.98 -0.18
CA ALA A 92 -2.72 18.17 -0.61
C ALA A 92 -1.75 18.32 0.57
N THR A 93 -2.14 19.06 1.61
CA THR A 93 -1.33 19.24 2.83
C THR A 93 -1.16 17.92 3.57
N VAL A 94 -2.23 17.13 3.67
CA VAL A 94 -2.20 15.80 4.31
C VAL A 94 -1.23 14.88 3.58
N VAL A 95 -1.33 14.76 2.25
CA VAL A 95 -0.42 13.91 1.45
C VAL A 95 1.04 14.36 1.62
N THR A 96 1.30 15.68 1.65
CA THR A 96 2.65 16.22 1.89
C THR A 96 3.16 15.85 3.27
N ALA A 97 2.33 15.99 4.30
CA ALA A 97 2.69 15.63 5.68
C ALA A 97 2.98 14.12 5.83
N ILE A 98 2.21 13.25 5.15
CA ILE A 98 2.48 11.81 5.10
C ILE A 98 3.87 11.56 4.50
N GLY A 99 4.20 12.18 3.37
CA GLY A 99 5.51 12.07 2.75
C GLY A 99 6.65 12.40 3.72
N PHE A 100 6.55 13.50 4.45
CA PHE A 100 7.54 13.87 5.47
C PHE A 100 7.60 12.88 6.63
N SER A 101 6.48 12.33 7.07
CA SER A 101 6.44 11.35 8.16
C SER A 101 7.10 10.01 7.80
N LEU A 102 7.23 9.70 6.51
CA LEU A 102 7.85 8.48 6.00
C LEU A 102 9.37 8.60 5.84
N LEU A 103 9.94 9.81 5.83
CA LEU A 103 11.38 10.00 5.66
C LEU A 103 12.24 9.23 6.67
N PRO A 104 11.91 9.21 7.99
CA PRO A 104 12.67 8.41 8.96
C PRO A 104 12.59 6.90 8.68
N VAL A 105 11.43 6.41 8.21
CA VAL A 105 11.24 5.00 7.85
C VAL A 105 12.09 4.66 6.63
N GLY A 106 12.06 5.51 5.60
CA GLY A 106 12.90 5.38 4.42
C GLY A 106 14.40 5.38 4.76
N ALA A 107 14.85 6.32 5.59
CA ALA A 107 16.24 6.42 6.02
C ALA A 107 16.71 5.17 6.78
N ASN A 108 15.88 4.64 7.69
CA ASN A 108 16.17 3.40 8.41
C ASN A 108 16.25 2.20 7.47
N SER A 109 15.32 2.10 6.52
CA SER A 109 15.33 1.02 5.51
C SER A 109 16.55 1.13 4.60
N PHE A 110 16.92 2.35 4.18
CA PHE A 110 18.11 2.63 3.37
C PHE A 110 19.41 2.15 4.05
N ALA A 111 19.47 2.27 5.38
CA ALA A 111 20.60 1.77 6.18
C ALA A 111 20.57 0.24 6.40
N GLY A 112 19.58 -0.48 5.89
CA GLY A 112 19.46 -1.94 6.03
C GLY A 112 18.33 -2.43 6.91
N GLY A 113 17.52 -1.50 7.49
CA GLY A 113 16.40 -1.83 8.38
C GLY A 113 16.78 -1.77 9.86
N GLN A 114 15.89 -1.18 10.63
CA GLN A 114 16.10 -0.96 12.06
C GLN A 114 16.25 -2.30 12.81
N GLY A 115 17.37 -2.47 13.55
CA GLY A 115 17.67 -3.68 14.30
C GLY A 115 18.35 -4.80 13.50
N ALA A 116 18.65 -4.59 12.21
CA ALA A 116 19.45 -5.53 11.44
C ALA A 116 20.91 -5.56 11.92
N ALA A 117 21.53 -6.75 11.92
CA ALA A 117 22.91 -6.91 12.35
C ALA A 117 23.92 -6.14 11.48
N ASP A 118 23.57 -5.90 10.23
CA ASP A 118 24.35 -5.16 9.23
C ASP A 118 23.87 -3.72 9.03
N PHE A 119 23.07 -3.18 9.98
CA PHE A 119 22.56 -1.82 9.92
C PHE A 119 23.71 -0.81 9.75
N GLY A 120 23.59 0.06 8.76
CA GLY A 120 24.61 1.07 8.44
C GLY A 120 25.84 0.52 7.72
N SER A 121 25.85 -0.75 7.30
CA SER A 121 26.96 -1.33 6.55
C SER A 121 27.18 -0.62 5.21
N MET A 122 28.43 -0.64 4.72
CA MET A 122 28.76 -0.06 3.41
C MET A 122 27.97 -0.72 2.27
N ASN A 123 27.69 -2.01 2.39
CA ASN A 123 26.91 -2.74 1.40
C ASN A 123 25.48 -2.17 1.28
N ASN A 124 24.83 -1.90 2.41
CA ASN A 124 23.50 -1.29 2.44
C ASN A 124 23.51 0.11 1.84
N TRP A 125 24.53 0.92 2.17
CA TRP A 125 24.68 2.26 1.60
C TRP A 125 24.90 2.24 0.09
N VAL A 126 25.72 1.32 -0.42
CA VAL A 126 25.95 1.17 -1.87
C VAL A 126 24.68 0.74 -2.60
N VAL A 127 24.00 -0.29 -2.10
CA VAL A 127 22.79 -0.81 -2.71
C VAL A 127 21.66 0.25 -2.69
N GLY A 128 21.44 0.89 -1.54
CA GLY A 128 20.46 1.95 -1.39
C GLY A 128 20.74 3.14 -2.31
N SER A 129 22.00 3.60 -2.37
CA SER A 129 22.40 4.73 -3.22
C SER A 129 22.24 4.43 -4.70
N VAL A 130 22.65 3.24 -5.16
CA VAL A 130 22.48 2.83 -6.58
C VAL A 130 20.99 2.72 -6.93
N THR A 131 20.18 2.16 -6.04
CA THR A 131 18.72 2.07 -6.22
C THR A 131 18.10 3.45 -6.34
N LEU A 132 18.41 4.36 -5.42
CA LEU A 132 17.93 5.75 -5.44
C LEU A 132 18.35 6.48 -6.71
N LEU A 133 19.61 6.36 -7.09
CA LEU A 133 20.11 6.97 -8.33
C LEU A 133 19.40 6.41 -9.56
N ALA A 134 19.16 5.10 -9.63
CA ALA A 134 18.43 4.48 -10.73
C ALA A 134 16.99 5.01 -10.81
N CYS A 135 16.28 5.13 -9.67
CA CYS A 135 14.96 5.74 -9.60
C CYS A 135 14.98 7.19 -10.11
N LEU A 136 15.89 8.01 -9.59
CA LEU A 136 15.99 9.42 -9.95
C LEU A 136 16.37 9.63 -11.41
N LEU A 137 17.36 8.89 -11.92
CA LEU A 137 17.77 8.97 -13.32
C LEU A 137 16.61 8.55 -14.24
N CYS A 138 15.90 7.48 -13.91
CA CYS A 138 14.71 7.08 -14.66
C CYS A 138 13.62 8.16 -14.57
N GLN A 139 13.38 8.74 -13.41
CA GLN A 139 12.37 9.80 -13.23
C GLN A 139 12.70 11.08 -14.01
N ILE A 140 13.98 11.43 -14.15
CA ILE A 140 14.44 12.66 -14.83
C ILE A 140 14.53 12.46 -16.35
N PHE A 141 15.17 11.37 -16.78
CA PHE A 141 15.53 11.18 -18.20
C PHE A 141 14.51 10.36 -18.98
N ALA A 142 13.75 9.47 -18.35
CA ALA A 142 12.75 8.69 -19.05
C ALA A 142 11.52 9.53 -19.40
N LYS A 143 10.84 9.15 -20.49
CA LYS A 143 9.63 9.81 -20.99
C LYS A 143 8.45 8.86 -21.01
N GLY A 144 7.24 9.40 -20.90
CA GLY A 144 6.01 8.64 -21.02
C GLY A 144 5.89 7.54 -19.97
N PHE A 145 5.50 6.35 -20.40
CA PHE A 145 5.23 5.20 -19.54
C PHE A 145 6.44 4.76 -18.69
N LEU A 146 7.65 4.79 -19.25
CA LEU A 146 8.86 4.37 -18.54
C LEU A 146 9.16 5.28 -17.32
N ARG A 147 8.87 6.57 -17.40
CA ARG A 147 8.97 7.49 -16.26
C ARG A 147 8.07 7.07 -15.10
N SER A 148 6.88 6.56 -15.39
CA SER A 148 5.94 6.08 -14.36
C SER A 148 6.42 4.80 -13.67
N LEU A 149 7.30 4.04 -14.33
CA LEU A 149 7.89 2.82 -13.79
C LEU A 149 9.25 3.07 -13.09
N SER A 150 9.62 4.32 -12.82
CA SER A 150 10.93 4.68 -12.25
C SER A 150 11.25 3.91 -10.96
N VAL A 151 10.28 3.76 -10.07
CA VAL A 151 10.42 2.99 -8.81
C VAL A 151 10.68 1.51 -9.11
N LEU A 152 9.93 0.92 -10.06
CA LEU A 152 10.13 -0.48 -10.47
C LEU A 152 11.50 -0.70 -11.09
N VAL A 153 11.97 0.24 -11.94
CA VAL A 153 13.31 0.19 -12.53
C VAL A 153 14.37 0.26 -11.44
N GLY A 154 14.25 1.18 -10.49
CA GLY A 154 15.17 1.27 -9.37
C GLY A 154 15.19 -0.01 -8.52
N LEU A 155 14.01 -0.54 -8.20
CA LEU A 155 13.88 -1.79 -7.44
C LEU A 155 14.57 -2.96 -8.17
N LEU A 156 14.36 -3.11 -9.48
CA LEU A 156 15.02 -4.15 -10.29
C LEU A 156 16.54 -3.98 -10.32
N VAL A 157 17.04 -2.75 -10.53
CA VAL A 157 18.49 -2.46 -10.53
C VAL A 157 19.09 -2.75 -9.15
N GLY A 158 18.45 -2.29 -8.08
CA GLY A 158 18.91 -2.54 -6.71
C GLY A 158 18.88 -4.02 -6.33
N TYR A 159 17.82 -4.74 -6.73
CA TYR A 159 17.70 -6.18 -6.49
C TYR A 159 18.79 -6.99 -7.24
N ILE A 160 19.03 -6.65 -8.51
CA ILE A 160 20.10 -7.29 -9.28
C ILE A 160 21.47 -7.01 -8.66
N LEU A 161 21.74 -5.78 -8.21
CA LEU A 161 22.99 -5.45 -7.51
C LEU A 161 23.12 -6.23 -6.21
N ALA A 162 22.08 -6.29 -5.40
CA ALA A 162 22.05 -7.06 -4.17
C ALA A 162 22.30 -8.56 -4.38
N LEU A 163 21.78 -9.11 -5.52
CA LEU A 163 22.05 -10.48 -5.94
C LEU A 163 23.53 -10.71 -6.20
N PHE A 164 24.20 -9.80 -6.96
CA PHE A 164 25.64 -9.89 -7.21
C PHE A 164 26.48 -9.73 -5.95
N MET A 165 26.00 -8.98 -4.96
CA MET A 165 26.67 -8.79 -3.67
C MET A 165 26.40 -9.93 -2.68
N GLY A 166 25.61 -10.95 -3.06
CA GLY A 166 25.30 -12.10 -2.20
C GLY A 166 24.43 -11.77 -1.00
N MET A 167 23.64 -10.70 -1.05
CA MET A 167 22.76 -10.26 0.05
C MET A 167 21.41 -10.96 0.04
N ILE A 168 21.14 -11.82 -0.95
CA ILE A 168 19.84 -12.47 -1.14
C ILE A 168 19.96 -13.94 -0.82
N ASP A 169 19.09 -14.42 0.05
CA ASP A 169 18.98 -15.83 0.42
C ASP A 169 17.70 -16.46 -0.17
N PHE A 170 17.89 -17.48 -1.01
CA PHE A 170 16.82 -18.25 -1.62
C PHE A 170 16.55 -19.61 -0.94
N SER A 171 17.21 -19.87 0.19
CA SER A 171 17.13 -21.18 0.86
C SER A 171 15.70 -21.59 1.24
N GLY A 172 14.85 -20.64 1.58
CA GLY A 172 13.46 -20.89 1.93
C GLY A 172 12.50 -21.13 0.76
N LEU A 173 12.99 -21.03 -0.50
CA LEU A 173 12.15 -21.32 -1.67
C LEU A 173 11.86 -22.82 -1.81
N SER A 174 12.81 -23.65 -1.36
CA SER A 174 12.67 -25.10 -1.38
C SER A 174 11.78 -25.57 -0.23
N GLY A 175 10.54 -25.90 -0.51
CA GLY A 175 9.56 -26.36 0.48
C GLY A 175 8.26 -25.58 0.49
N LEU A 176 8.14 -24.54 -0.31
CA LEU A 176 6.87 -23.82 -0.48
C LEU A 176 5.89 -24.66 -1.31
N SER A 177 4.62 -24.64 -0.92
CA SER A 177 3.54 -25.17 -1.76
C SER A 177 3.45 -24.37 -3.06
N ILE A 178 3.08 -25.02 -4.16
CA ILE A 178 2.92 -24.34 -5.46
C ILE A 178 1.79 -23.30 -5.38
N VAL A 179 0.72 -23.64 -4.67
CA VAL A 179 -0.47 -22.83 -4.49
C VAL A 179 -0.85 -22.80 -3.01
N ALA A 180 -1.18 -21.63 -2.50
CA ALA A 180 -1.75 -21.49 -1.17
C ALA A 180 -2.88 -20.45 -1.19
N LEU A 181 -3.94 -20.73 -0.46
CA LEU A 181 -5.03 -19.76 -0.27
C LEU A 181 -4.68 -18.76 0.82
N PRO A 182 -5.23 -17.54 0.75
CA PRO A 182 -5.07 -16.54 1.79
C PRO A 182 -5.47 -17.09 3.15
N LYS A 183 -4.63 -16.89 4.15
CA LYS A 183 -4.87 -17.38 5.51
C LYS A 183 -5.72 -16.38 6.28
N LEU A 184 -6.91 -16.81 6.69
CA LEU A 184 -7.79 -16.04 7.55
C LEU A 184 -7.26 -16.06 9.00
N LEU A 185 -7.29 -14.92 9.67
CA LEU A 185 -6.89 -14.74 11.07
C LEU A 185 -5.51 -15.34 11.39
N PRO A 186 -4.43 -14.93 10.68
CA PRO A 186 -3.09 -15.41 10.99
C PRO A 186 -2.63 -15.01 12.39
N PHE A 187 -3.25 -13.98 12.95
CA PHE A 187 -3.09 -13.52 14.33
C PHE A 187 -4.46 -13.37 14.99
N THR A 188 -4.55 -13.67 16.28
CA THR A 188 -5.79 -13.44 17.05
C THR A 188 -6.00 -11.94 17.26
N PRO A 189 -7.12 -11.36 16.81
CA PRO A 189 -7.39 -9.95 17.04
C PRO A 189 -7.53 -9.62 18.53
N GLU A 190 -6.84 -8.61 18.98
CA GLU A 190 -6.93 -8.06 20.33
C GLU A 190 -7.44 -6.62 20.27
N PHE A 191 -8.31 -6.25 21.21
CA PHE A 191 -8.95 -4.94 21.20
C PHE A 191 -8.41 -4.07 22.32
N ASN A 192 -7.53 -3.12 21.95
CA ASN A 192 -7.01 -2.09 22.84
C ASN A 192 -7.61 -0.72 22.45
N ILE A 193 -8.28 -0.07 23.37
CA ILE A 193 -8.98 1.21 23.11
C ILE A 193 -8.00 2.28 22.65
N GLY A 194 -6.82 2.38 23.25
CA GLY A 194 -5.79 3.36 22.84
C GLY A 194 -5.31 3.15 21.40
N ALA A 195 -5.03 1.90 21.02
CA ALA A 195 -4.66 1.55 19.67
C ALA A 195 -5.80 1.81 18.68
N ILE A 196 -7.04 1.45 19.04
CA ILE A 196 -8.23 1.70 18.20
C ILE A 196 -8.40 3.20 17.95
N LEU A 197 -8.38 4.04 18.98
CA LEU A 197 -8.53 5.48 18.83
C LEU A 197 -7.42 6.09 17.98
N SER A 198 -6.18 5.64 18.15
CA SER A 198 -5.04 6.10 17.34
C SER A 198 -5.22 5.72 15.87
N VAL A 199 -5.61 4.48 15.58
CA VAL A 199 -5.85 4.01 14.21
C VAL A 199 -7.06 4.71 13.58
N VAL A 200 -8.15 4.92 14.32
CA VAL A 200 -9.33 5.69 13.86
C VAL A 200 -8.93 7.13 13.49
N ALA A 201 -8.09 7.78 14.29
CA ALA A 201 -7.60 9.12 13.95
C ALA A 201 -6.85 9.14 12.62
N VAL A 202 -6.03 8.12 12.33
CA VAL A 202 -5.33 8.01 11.04
C VAL A 202 -6.30 7.65 9.91
N TYR A 203 -7.38 6.91 10.17
CA TYR A 203 -8.42 6.68 9.17
C TYR A 203 -9.17 7.96 8.75
N LEU A 204 -9.28 8.95 9.61
CA LEU A 204 -9.80 10.27 9.19
C LEU A 204 -8.85 10.98 8.23
N VAL A 205 -7.55 10.80 8.43
CA VAL A 205 -6.50 11.30 7.51
C VAL A 205 -6.59 10.55 6.18
N SER A 206 -6.68 9.23 6.21
CA SER A 206 -6.86 8.36 5.04
C SER A 206 -8.10 8.73 4.22
N ALA A 207 -9.25 8.95 4.87
CA ALA A 207 -10.46 9.41 4.20
C ALA A 207 -10.25 10.73 3.44
N THR A 208 -9.44 11.65 4.01
CA THR A 208 -9.09 12.92 3.35
C THR A 208 -8.18 12.69 2.16
N GLU A 209 -7.21 11.79 2.27
CA GLU A 209 -6.32 11.36 1.17
C GLU A 209 -7.13 10.78 0.01
N THR A 210 -8.04 9.84 0.29
CA THR A 210 -8.92 9.21 -0.72
C THR A 210 -9.80 10.22 -1.46
N ILE A 211 -10.30 11.26 -0.77
CA ILE A 211 -11.02 12.35 -1.41
C ILE A 211 -10.09 13.13 -2.35
N GLY A 212 -8.87 13.38 -1.92
CA GLY A 212 -7.84 14.04 -2.74
C GLY A 212 -7.52 13.24 -3.99
N ASP A 213 -7.26 11.95 -3.85
CA ASP A 213 -6.94 11.01 -4.94
C ASP A 213 -8.09 10.90 -5.95
N THR A 214 -9.31 10.74 -5.45
CA THR A 214 -10.51 10.69 -6.30
C THR A 214 -10.67 11.98 -7.09
N SER A 215 -10.43 13.13 -6.44
CA SER A 215 -10.53 14.43 -7.10
C SER A 215 -9.41 14.63 -8.13
N ALA A 216 -8.20 14.28 -7.78
CA ALA A 216 -7.04 14.36 -8.67
C ALA A 216 -7.22 13.44 -9.89
N LEU A 217 -7.69 12.21 -9.72
CA LEU A 217 -7.98 11.29 -10.81
C LEU A 217 -9.05 11.82 -11.76
N CYS A 218 -10.17 12.32 -11.20
CA CYS A 218 -11.24 12.88 -12.02
C CYS A 218 -10.75 14.10 -12.83
N ASN A 219 -10.00 15.00 -12.21
CA ASN A 219 -9.52 16.20 -12.87
C ASN A 219 -8.39 15.94 -13.86
N SER A 220 -7.39 15.12 -13.50
CA SER A 220 -6.20 14.88 -14.31
C SER A 220 -6.41 13.88 -15.42
N ALA A 221 -7.02 12.72 -15.12
CA ALA A 221 -7.16 11.61 -16.05
C ALA A 221 -8.51 11.60 -16.78
N LEU A 222 -9.62 11.86 -16.06
CA LEU A 222 -10.97 11.83 -16.63
C LEU A 222 -11.46 13.18 -17.17
N LYS A 223 -10.72 14.27 -16.91
CA LYS A 223 -11.02 15.65 -17.37
C LYS A 223 -12.43 16.12 -16.98
N ARG A 224 -12.88 15.76 -15.80
CA ARG A 224 -14.17 16.16 -15.24
C ARG A 224 -14.11 16.35 -13.73
N ASP A 225 -15.07 17.08 -13.17
CA ASP A 225 -15.18 17.23 -11.72
C ASP A 225 -15.60 15.92 -11.02
N PRO A 226 -15.08 15.66 -9.83
CA PRO A 226 -15.48 14.54 -9.01
C PRO A 226 -16.91 14.72 -8.48
N LYS A 227 -17.69 13.66 -8.44
CA LYS A 227 -19.00 13.68 -7.80
C LYS A 227 -18.86 13.31 -6.33
N THR A 228 -19.60 14.02 -5.45
CA THR A 228 -19.63 13.71 -4.00
C THR A 228 -19.94 12.23 -3.73
N LYS A 229 -20.84 11.63 -4.56
CA LYS A 229 -21.17 10.21 -4.44
C LYS A 229 -19.99 9.29 -4.76
N GLU A 230 -19.16 9.65 -5.75
CA GLU A 230 -17.96 8.88 -6.12
C GLU A 230 -16.91 8.95 -5.01
N MET A 231 -16.66 10.14 -4.47
CA MET A 231 -15.72 10.33 -3.35
C MET A 231 -16.17 9.56 -2.10
N GLY A 232 -17.44 9.67 -1.71
CA GLY A 232 -17.97 8.94 -0.57
C GLY A 232 -17.94 7.43 -0.74
N ALA A 233 -18.22 6.94 -1.95
CA ALA A 233 -18.17 5.51 -2.26
C ALA A 233 -16.72 4.97 -2.31
N ALA A 234 -15.73 5.81 -2.68
CA ALA A 234 -14.31 5.46 -2.58
C ALA A 234 -13.88 5.29 -1.11
N VAL A 235 -14.16 6.27 -0.26
CA VAL A 235 -13.88 6.20 1.19
C VAL A 235 -14.59 5.01 1.83
N CYS A 236 -15.85 4.75 1.43
CA CYS A 236 -16.61 3.59 1.92
C CYS A 236 -15.90 2.27 1.55
N CYS A 237 -15.37 2.17 0.33
CA CYS A 237 -14.64 1.00 -0.13
C CYS A 237 -13.33 0.84 0.65
N ASP A 238 -12.56 1.90 0.82
CA ASP A 238 -11.29 1.89 1.54
C ASP A 238 -11.48 1.38 2.98
N GLY A 239 -12.49 1.89 3.69
CA GLY A 239 -12.78 1.46 5.05
C GLY A 239 -13.21 -0.01 5.15
N PHE A 240 -14.20 -0.45 4.37
CA PHE A 240 -14.67 -1.83 4.45
C PHE A 240 -13.65 -2.83 3.94
N VAL A 241 -12.90 -2.52 2.86
CA VAL A 241 -11.80 -3.38 2.40
C VAL A 241 -10.69 -3.45 3.44
N SER A 242 -10.37 -2.34 4.12
CA SER A 242 -9.41 -2.33 5.24
C SER A 242 -9.87 -3.19 6.42
N SER A 243 -11.18 -3.18 6.76
CA SER A 243 -11.69 -4.09 7.78
C SER A 243 -11.52 -5.55 7.40
N VAL A 244 -11.80 -5.88 6.14
CA VAL A 244 -11.57 -7.24 5.61
C VAL A 244 -10.08 -7.56 5.60
N SER A 245 -9.20 -6.61 5.21
CA SER A 245 -7.75 -6.82 5.22
C SER A 245 -7.23 -7.17 6.62
N GLY A 246 -7.76 -6.52 7.65
CA GLY A 246 -7.46 -6.85 9.04
C GLY A 246 -7.78 -8.30 9.40
N LEU A 247 -8.90 -8.87 8.92
CA LEU A 247 -9.22 -10.29 9.12
C LEU A 247 -8.17 -11.23 8.46
N PHE A 248 -7.47 -10.77 7.45
CA PHE A 248 -6.37 -11.50 6.80
C PHE A 248 -4.99 -11.12 7.35
N GLY A 249 -4.94 -10.39 8.47
CA GLY A 249 -3.69 -10.00 9.12
C GLY A 249 -2.94 -8.88 8.43
N CYS A 250 -3.57 -8.22 7.45
CA CYS A 250 -2.96 -7.13 6.69
C CYS A 250 -3.21 -5.78 7.35
N THR A 251 -2.32 -4.83 7.07
CA THR A 251 -2.54 -3.41 7.37
C THR A 251 -3.63 -2.83 6.47
N PRO A 252 -4.12 -1.61 6.74
CA PRO A 252 -5.16 -1.00 5.93
C PRO A 252 -4.84 -0.96 4.44
N ILE A 253 -5.84 -1.29 3.62
CA ILE A 253 -5.76 -1.25 2.16
C ILE A 253 -6.70 -0.15 1.67
N THR A 254 -6.11 0.88 1.07
CA THR A 254 -6.81 2.10 0.65
C THR A 254 -6.52 2.42 -0.82
N SER A 255 -7.13 3.46 -1.32
CA SER A 255 -6.85 4.01 -2.65
C SER A 255 -5.36 4.36 -2.78
N PHE A 256 -4.74 4.00 -3.91
CA PHE A 256 -3.30 4.11 -4.10
C PHE A 256 -2.97 5.37 -4.90
N SER A 257 -2.47 6.40 -4.23
CA SER A 257 -2.22 7.74 -4.80
C SER A 257 -1.30 7.73 -6.03
N GLN A 258 -0.28 6.83 -6.05
CA GLN A 258 0.64 6.68 -7.18
C GLN A 258 -0.08 6.27 -8.47
N ASN A 259 -1.18 5.51 -8.36
CA ASN A 259 -1.98 5.11 -9.51
C ASN A 259 -2.65 6.31 -10.20
N VAL A 260 -2.98 7.34 -9.46
CA VAL A 260 -3.55 8.59 -10.03
C VAL A 260 -2.58 9.22 -11.01
N GLY A 261 -1.31 9.34 -10.61
CA GLY A 261 -0.25 9.83 -11.50
C GLY A 261 -0.05 8.96 -12.73
N LEU A 262 -0.04 7.63 -12.54
CA LEU A 262 0.10 6.66 -13.62
C LEU A 262 -1.06 6.74 -14.62
N ALA A 263 -2.30 6.81 -14.14
CA ALA A 263 -3.49 6.95 -14.96
C ALA A 263 -3.49 8.28 -15.74
N ALA A 264 -3.07 9.38 -15.09
CA ALA A 264 -2.97 10.69 -15.76
C ALA A 264 -1.91 10.72 -16.86
N MET A 265 -0.77 10.05 -16.67
CA MET A 265 0.34 10.03 -17.63
C MET A 265 0.11 9.05 -18.77
N SER A 266 -0.43 7.86 -18.48
CA SER A 266 -0.67 6.82 -19.49
C SER A 266 -1.97 7.04 -20.28
N GLY A 267 -2.92 7.81 -19.72
CA GLY A 267 -4.26 7.95 -20.27
C GLY A 267 -5.12 6.68 -20.15
N VAL A 268 -4.63 5.66 -19.44
CA VAL A 268 -5.35 4.39 -19.24
C VAL A 268 -6.35 4.55 -18.11
N VAL A 269 -7.59 4.83 -18.48
CA VAL A 269 -8.72 5.00 -17.55
C VAL A 269 -9.81 3.93 -17.75
N ASN A 270 -9.53 2.94 -18.58
CA ASN A 270 -10.47 1.85 -18.84
C ASN A 270 -10.50 0.90 -17.63
N ARG A 271 -11.68 0.75 -17.04
CA ARG A 271 -11.88 -0.13 -15.88
C ARG A 271 -11.54 -1.59 -16.17
N PHE A 272 -11.77 -2.08 -17.39
CA PHE A 272 -11.44 -3.46 -17.76
C PHE A 272 -9.91 -3.70 -17.70
N THR A 273 -9.12 -2.78 -18.22
CA THR A 273 -7.65 -2.88 -18.19
C THR A 273 -7.14 -2.94 -16.75
N ILE A 274 -7.67 -2.10 -15.86
CA ILE A 274 -7.28 -2.11 -14.46
C ILE A 274 -7.78 -3.36 -13.74
N ALA A 275 -8.97 -3.85 -14.08
CA ALA A 275 -9.50 -5.11 -13.55
C ALA A 275 -8.60 -6.30 -13.92
N MET A 276 -8.04 -6.33 -15.13
CA MET A 276 -7.05 -7.36 -15.51
C MET A 276 -5.80 -7.29 -14.63
N GLY A 277 -5.31 -6.09 -14.32
CA GLY A 277 -4.22 -5.90 -13.36
C GLY A 277 -4.56 -6.42 -11.96
N ALA A 278 -5.78 -6.13 -11.48
CA ALA A 278 -6.25 -6.64 -10.20
C ALA A 278 -6.35 -8.17 -10.17
N ILE A 279 -6.81 -8.79 -11.27
CA ILE A 279 -6.86 -10.26 -11.39
C ILE A 279 -5.44 -10.85 -11.38
N ILE A 280 -4.49 -10.24 -12.10
CA ILE A 280 -3.08 -10.67 -12.09
C ILE A 280 -2.51 -10.58 -10.67
N MET A 281 -2.86 -9.52 -9.91
CA MET A 281 -2.43 -9.36 -8.53
C MET A 281 -3.04 -10.44 -7.62
N ILE A 282 -4.31 -10.81 -7.79
CA ILE A 282 -4.96 -11.91 -7.07
C ILE A 282 -4.27 -13.24 -7.40
N ILE A 283 -4.05 -13.50 -8.69
CA ILE A 283 -3.35 -14.72 -9.12
C ILE A 283 -1.94 -14.76 -8.52
N GLY A 284 -1.19 -13.65 -8.60
CA GLY A 284 0.15 -13.54 -8.01
C GLY A 284 0.15 -13.81 -6.50
N GLY A 285 -0.89 -13.35 -5.79
CA GLY A 285 -1.05 -13.60 -4.35
C GLY A 285 -1.42 -15.06 -4.00
N ILE A 286 -1.86 -15.88 -4.95
CA ILE A 286 -2.14 -17.30 -4.73
C ILE A 286 -0.86 -18.15 -4.81
N PHE A 287 0.23 -17.63 -5.41
CA PHE A 287 1.50 -18.33 -5.53
C PHE A 287 2.48 -17.92 -4.42
N PRO A 288 2.73 -18.74 -3.37
CA PRO A 288 3.63 -18.42 -2.26
C PRO A 288 5.04 -18.04 -2.71
N ALA A 289 5.53 -18.62 -3.79
CA ALA A 289 6.83 -18.32 -4.35
C ALA A 289 6.99 -16.83 -4.70
N ILE A 290 5.93 -16.17 -5.22
CA ILE A 290 5.97 -14.73 -5.53
C ILE A 290 6.07 -13.93 -4.23
N GLY A 291 5.25 -14.25 -3.23
CA GLY A 291 5.33 -13.62 -1.91
C GLY A 291 6.71 -13.78 -1.29
N TYR A 292 7.28 -14.98 -1.34
CA TYR A 292 8.61 -15.25 -0.81
C TYR A 292 9.70 -14.45 -1.54
N VAL A 293 9.71 -14.43 -2.86
CA VAL A 293 10.67 -13.62 -3.62
C VAL A 293 10.60 -12.15 -3.22
N LEU A 294 9.41 -11.61 -2.96
CA LEU A 294 9.26 -10.23 -2.48
C LEU A 294 9.87 -10.03 -1.07
N THR A 295 9.86 -11.05 -0.20
CA THR A 295 10.51 -10.96 1.12
C THR A 295 12.04 -11.00 1.04
N THR A 296 12.61 -11.51 -0.05
CA THR A 296 14.07 -11.54 -0.25
C THR A 296 14.65 -10.19 -0.67
N ILE A 297 13.81 -9.20 -0.99
CA ILE A 297 14.27 -7.86 -1.37
C ILE A 297 14.91 -7.21 -0.13
N PRO A 298 16.21 -6.86 -0.18
CA PRO A 298 16.88 -6.23 0.94
C PRO A 298 16.23 -4.90 1.31
N GLN A 299 16.21 -4.59 2.62
CA GLN A 299 15.62 -3.35 3.12
C GLN A 299 16.29 -2.11 2.50
N ALA A 300 17.59 -2.16 2.21
CA ALA A 300 18.33 -1.08 1.56
C ALA A 300 17.78 -0.77 0.14
N VAL A 301 17.34 -1.79 -0.61
CA VAL A 301 16.68 -1.60 -1.92
C VAL A 301 15.35 -0.89 -1.74
N LEU A 302 14.52 -1.33 -0.77
CA LEU A 302 13.23 -0.71 -0.47
C LEU A 302 13.39 0.74 0.01
N GLY A 303 14.42 0.99 0.83
CA GLY A 303 14.73 2.34 1.30
C GLY A 303 15.26 3.27 0.22
N GLY A 304 15.91 2.72 -0.84
CA GLY A 304 16.40 3.47 -1.99
C GLY A 304 15.30 3.85 -2.99
N CYS A 305 14.20 3.11 -2.99
CA CYS A 305 13.02 3.39 -3.83
C CYS A 305 12.11 4.46 -3.23
#